data_e9764d03563c975a5a9e7072beaabfa5
#
_entry.id   e9764d03563c975a5a9e7072beaabfa5
#
_cell.length_a   1.000
_cell.length_b   1.000
_cell.length_c   1.000
_cell.angle_alpha   90.00
_cell.angle_beta   90.00
_cell.angle_gamma   90.00
#
_symmetry.space_group_name_H-M   'P 1'
#
loop_
_entity.id
_entity.type
_entity.pdbx_description
1 polymer ?
#
loop_
_entity_poly.entity_id
_entity_poly.type
_entity_poly.pdbx_seq_one_letter_code
_entity_poly.pdbx_strand_id
1 'polypeptide(L)'
;MVIMVYESGVSEMTENEQNKNEEKALVPSFGLDLLRDYLIPELLGDEAPHIMYWAGKDLARNFPLASLEEVAEFFEEASWGSFSILKEKKDEMRLLLEGEMVAARFRTQEEPTFKLEAGFIAEQMQSQKKLYTESYDEIDKRKKQVTIIVKWDRKETIDNEERY
;
A
#
# COMPACT_ATOMS: atom_id res chain seq x y z
N MET A 1 -47.32 -1.69 31.80
CA MET A 1 -46.10 -2.48 32.08
C MET A 1 -45.57 -3.30 30.89
N VAL A 2 -46.24 -3.25 29.76
CA VAL A 2 -45.83 -3.97 28.53
C VAL A 2 -45.13 -3.04 27.51
N ILE A 3 -45.17 -1.73 27.72
CA ILE A 3 -44.60 -0.72 26.77
C ILE A 3 -43.09 -0.44 26.99
N MET A 4 -42.53 -0.76 28.17
CA MET A 4 -41.09 -0.50 28.49
C MET A 4 -40.11 -1.54 27.95
N VAL A 5 -40.58 -2.71 27.49
CA VAL A 5 -39.72 -3.77 26.97
C VAL A 5 -39.42 -3.61 25.45
N TYR A 6 -40.19 -2.75 24.76
CA TYR A 6 -40.08 -2.54 23.33
C TYR A 6 -39.04 -1.46 22.94
N GLU A 7 -38.68 -0.54 23.83
CA GLU A 7 -37.74 0.54 23.50
C GLU A 7 -36.27 0.14 23.57
N SER A 8 -35.90 -0.85 24.40
CA SER A 8 -34.53 -1.30 24.50
C SER A 8 -34.06 -2.23 23.35
N GLY A 9 -35.00 -2.91 22.70
CA GLY A 9 -34.72 -3.81 21.58
C GLY A 9 -34.52 -3.09 20.22
N VAL A 10 -35.19 -1.93 20.07
CA VAL A 10 -35.10 -1.14 18.82
C VAL A 10 -33.82 -0.34 18.73
N SER A 11 -33.25 0.08 19.88
CA SER A 11 -31.98 0.82 19.94
C SER A 11 -30.76 -0.05 19.58
N GLU A 12 -30.75 -1.30 20.04
CA GLU A 12 -29.62 -2.23 19.71
C GLU A 12 -29.66 -2.73 18.25
N MET A 13 -30.86 -2.84 17.65
CA MET A 13 -30.98 -3.24 16.24
C MET A 13 -30.54 -2.14 15.27
N THR A 14 -30.71 -0.86 15.61
CA THR A 14 -30.31 0.25 14.76
C THR A 14 -28.80 0.49 14.77
N GLU A 15 -28.10 0.27 15.89
CA GLU A 15 -26.63 0.37 15.94
C GLU A 15 -25.95 -0.80 15.21
N ASN A 16 -26.54 -1.99 15.24
CA ASN A 16 -25.99 -3.16 14.55
C ASN A 16 -26.28 -3.15 13.04
N GLU A 17 -27.34 -2.48 12.59
CA GLU A 17 -27.62 -2.28 11.15
C GLU A 17 -26.81 -1.13 10.56
N GLN A 18 -26.50 -0.09 11.32
CA GLN A 18 -25.62 0.99 10.87
C GLN A 18 -24.17 0.53 10.73
N ASN A 19 -23.69 -0.41 11.55
CA ASN A 19 -22.36 -1.00 11.42
C ASN A 19 -22.24 -2.05 10.28
N LYS A 20 -23.37 -2.50 9.72
CA LYS A 20 -23.37 -3.49 8.63
C LYS A 20 -23.45 -2.88 7.23
N ASN A 21 -23.67 -1.57 7.11
CA ASN A 21 -23.88 -0.88 5.84
C ASN A 21 -22.77 0.09 5.44
N GLU A 22 -21.58 -0.01 6.02
CA GLU A 22 -20.38 0.45 5.32
C GLU A 22 -19.95 -0.63 4.32
N GLU A 23 -20.82 -0.99 3.38
CA GLU A 23 -20.38 -1.64 2.15
C GLU A 23 -19.40 -0.68 1.47
N LYS A 24 -18.11 -0.99 1.54
CA LYS A 24 -17.08 -0.26 0.79
C LYS A 24 -17.56 -0.19 -0.66
N ALA A 25 -17.78 1.00 -1.17
CA ALA A 25 -18.24 1.19 -2.54
C ALA A 25 -17.20 0.53 -3.48
N LEU A 26 -17.63 -0.45 -4.27
CA LEU A 26 -16.81 -1.06 -5.29
C LEU A 26 -16.65 -0.08 -6.45
N VAL A 27 -15.44 0.35 -6.72
CA VAL A 27 -15.11 1.22 -7.85
C VAL A 27 -14.49 0.36 -8.95
N PRO A 28 -14.89 0.55 -10.23
CA PRO A 28 -14.26 -0.15 -11.35
C PRO A 28 -12.74 0.11 -11.39
N SER A 29 -11.94 -0.95 -11.47
CA SER A 29 -10.48 -0.87 -11.54
C SER A 29 -9.98 0.01 -12.71
N PHE A 30 -10.73 0.06 -13.81
CA PHE A 30 -10.42 0.90 -14.94
C PHE A 30 -10.30 2.39 -14.59
N GLY A 31 -11.10 2.90 -13.65
CA GLY A 31 -10.98 4.27 -13.16
C GLY A 31 -9.65 4.53 -12.43
N LEU A 32 -9.17 3.55 -11.66
CA LEU A 32 -7.87 3.60 -11.02
C LEU A 32 -6.72 3.54 -12.05
N ASP A 33 -6.85 2.68 -13.06
CA ASP A 33 -5.88 2.55 -14.13
C ASP A 33 -5.75 3.87 -14.92
N LEU A 34 -6.87 4.52 -15.23
CA LEU A 34 -6.87 5.82 -15.91
C LEU A 34 -6.12 6.89 -15.12
N LEU A 35 -6.35 6.97 -13.82
CA LEU A 35 -5.67 7.95 -12.97
C LEU A 35 -4.18 7.61 -12.83
N ARG A 36 -3.86 6.38 -12.50
CA ARG A 36 -2.52 5.97 -12.10
C ARG A 36 -1.57 5.75 -13.28
N ASP A 37 -2.04 5.07 -14.31
CA ASP A 37 -1.20 4.57 -15.39
C ASP A 37 -1.25 5.44 -16.66
N TYR A 38 -2.22 6.36 -16.75
CA TYR A 38 -2.32 7.29 -17.87
C TYR A 38 -2.20 8.75 -17.41
N LEU A 39 -3.08 9.23 -16.54
CA LEU A 39 -3.14 10.65 -16.22
C LEU A 39 -1.91 11.12 -15.42
N ILE A 40 -1.53 10.42 -14.36
CA ILE A 40 -0.39 10.81 -13.52
C ILE A 40 0.92 10.83 -14.31
N PRO A 41 1.29 9.79 -15.08
CA PRO A 41 2.48 9.82 -15.91
C PRO A 41 2.48 10.94 -16.95
N GLU A 42 1.35 11.22 -17.57
CA GLU A 42 1.22 12.31 -18.56
C GLU A 42 1.47 13.68 -17.90
N LEU A 43 0.98 13.90 -16.69
CA LEU A 43 1.17 15.16 -15.96
C LEU A 43 2.60 15.33 -15.44
N LEU A 44 3.26 14.25 -15.04
CA LEU A 44 4.58 14.28 -14.40
C LEU A 44 5.74 14.07 -15.39
N GLY A 45 5.48 13.55 -16.58
CA GLY A 45 6.49 13.30 -17.59
C GLY A 45 7.54 12.27 -17.17
N ASP A 46 8.75 12.42 -17.62
CA ASP A 46 9.87 11.49 -17.40
C ASP A 46 10.26 11.34 -15.92
N GLU A 47 9.93 12.33 -15.09
CA GLU A 47 10.19 12.29 -13.64
C GLU A 47 9.14 11.49 -12.85
N ALA A 48 8.08 11.00 -13.51
CA ALA A 48 6.99 10.29 -12.86
C ALA A 48 7.48 9.15 -11.91
N PRO A 49 8.42 8.27 -12.29
CA PRO A 49 8.88 7.21 -11.39
C PRO A 49 9.53 7.74 -10.11
N HIS A 50 10.32 8.79 -10.20
CA HIS A 50 10.96 9.43 -9.04
C HIS A 50 9.92 10.09 -8.13
N ILE A 51 9.01 10.85 -8.70
CA ILE A 51 7.95 11.54 -7.96
C ILE A 51 7.04 10.53 -7.28
N MET A 52 6.67 9.43 -7.97
CA MET A 52 5.84 8.37 -7.41
C MET A 52 6.50 7.66 -6.22
N TYR A 53 7.82 7.48 -6.25
CA TYR A 53 8.55 6.91 -5.10
C TYR A 53 8.43 7.81 -3.87
N TRP A 54 8.68 9.10 -4.02
CA TRP A 54 8.55 10.06 -2.91
C TRP A 54 7.09 10.24 -2.46
N ALA A 55 6.15 10.24 -3.39
CA ALA A 55 4.72 10.24 -3.07
C ALA A 55 4.32 9.00 -2.26
N GLY A 56 4.90 7.84 -2.54
CA GLY A 56 4.71 6.63 -1.75
C GLY A 56 5.21 6.80 -0.31
N LYS A 57 6.38 7.41 -0.13
CA LYS A 57 6.90 7.74 1.21
C LYS A 57 5.99 8.71 1.96
N ASP A 58 5.53 9.76 1.31
CA ASP A 58 4.62 10.74 1.93
C ASP A 58 3.28 10.10 2.29
N LEU A 59 2.75 9.23 1.43
CA LEU A 59 1.53 8.48 1.70
C LEU A 59 1.70 7.58 2.93
N ALA A 60 2.84 6.91 3.07
CA ALA A 60 3.13 6.06 4.23
C ALA A 60 3.17 6.86 5.55
N ARG A 61 3.61 8.11 5.52
CA ARG A 61 3.58 9.00 6.70
C ARG A 61 2.16 9.39 7.10
N ASN A 62 1.25 9.50 6.13
CA ASN A 62 -0.17 9.76 6.38
C ASN A 62 -0.93 8.52 6.88
N PHE A 63 -0.43 7.33 6.58
CA PHE A 63 -1.00 6.05 6.97
C PHE A 63 0.05 5.18 7.68
N PRO A 64 0.50 5.58 8.90
CA PRO A 64 1.50 4.82 9.65
C PRO A 64 0.94 3.45 10.07
N LEU A 65 1.70 2.41 9.81
CA LEU A 65 1.35 1.02 10.10
C LEU A 65 2.40 0.41 11.03
N ALA A 66 1.95 -0.42 11.97
CA ALA A 66 2.80 -0.92 13.04
C ALA A 66 3.58 -2.19 12.65
N SER A 67 3.10 -2.95 11.66
CA SER A 67 3.70 -4.21 11.26
C SER A 67 3.67 -4.43 9.74
N LEU A 68 4.43 -5.42 9.27
CA LEU A 68 4.44 -5.81 7.86
C LEU A 68 3.10 -6.45 7.45
N GLU A 69 2.42 -7.11 8.38
CA GLU A 69 1.09 -7.67 8.19
C GLU A 69 0.07 -6.57 7.90
N GLU A 70 0.09 -5.48 8.66
CA GLU A 70 -0.78 -4.32 8.41
C GLU A 70 -0.46 -3.66 7.04
N VAL A 71 0.81 -3.65 6.64
CA VAL A 71 1.21 -3.17 5.30
C VAL A 71 0.63 -4.08 4.20
N ALA A 72 0.61 -5.39 4.41
CA ALA A 72 0.01 -6.34 3.47
C ALA A 72 -1.51 -6.13 3.35
N GLU A 73 -2.21 -5.96 4.47
CA GLU A 73 -3.64 -5.65 4.49
C GLU A 73 -3.93 -4.31 3.78
N PHE A 74 -3.13 -3.29 4.00
CA PHE A 74 -3.25 -2.00 3.31
C PHE A 74 -3.10 -2.15 1.79
N PHE A 75 -2.17 -2.98 1.31
CA PHE A 75 -1.97 -3.23 -0.12
C PHE A 75 -3.19 -3.88 -0.75
N GLU A 76 -3.81 -4.84 -0.07
CA GLU A 76 -5.05 -5.48 -0.53
C GLU A 76 -6.21 -4.48 -0.57
N GLU A 77 -6.38 -3.68 0.48
CA GLU A 77 -7.42 -2.64 0.55
C GLU A 77 -7.24 -1.54 -0.51
N ALA A 78 -5.99 -1.16 -0.78
CA ALA A 78 -5.66 -0.17 -1.81
C ALA A 78 -5.72 -0.74 -3.24
N SER A 79 -6.00 -2.03 -3.40
CA SER A 79 -5.94 -2.73 -4.70
C SER A 79 -4.57 -2.64 -5.38
N TRP A 80 -3.50 -2.67 -4.57
CA TRP A 80 -2.12 -2.66 -5.07
C TRP A 80 -1.57 -4.06 -5.32
N GLY A 81 -2.28 -5.09 -4.91
CA GLY A 81 -1.90 -6.49 -4.97
C GLY A 81 -1.65 -7.08 -3.59
N SER A 82 -1.17 -8.29 -3.56
CA SER A 82 -0.72 -8.97 -2.35
C SER A 82 0.78 -9.19 -2.39
N PHE A 83 1.44 -9.18 -1.25
CA PHE A 83 2.86 -9.50 -1.21
C PHE A 83 3.19 -10.58 -0.17
N SER A 84 4.28 -11.28 -0.43
CA SER A 84 4.85 -12.29 0.45
C SER A 84 6.36 -12.12 0.58
N ILE A 85 6.93 -12.56 1.70
CA ILE A 85 8.37 -12.50 1.94
C ILE A 85 9.04 -13.63 1.15
N LEU A 86 9.86 -13.29 0.14
CA LEU A 86 10.70 -14.25 -0.57
C LEU A 86 11.98 -14.57 0.19
N LYS A 87 12.57 -13.55 0.79
CA LYS A 87 13.86 -13.66 1.47
C LYS A 87 14.04 -12.52 2.48
N GLU A 88 14.60 -12.86 3.61
CA GLU A 88 15.02 -11.90 4.61
C GLU A 88 16.49 -12.14 4.98
N LYS A 89 17.24 -11.06 5.09
CA LYS A 89 18.64 -11.00 5.55
C LYS A 89 18.77 -9.96 6.65
N LYS A 90 19.99 -9.78 7.14
CA LYS A 90 20.29 -8.81 8.22
C LYS A 90 20.00 -7.35 7.86
N ASP A 91 20.10 -7.02 6.57
CA ASP A 91 20.04 -5.65 6.03
C ASP A 91 19.20 -5.54 4.73
N GLU A 92 18.53 -6.62 4.34
CA GLU A 92 17.74 -6.69 3.12
C GLU A 92 16.52 -7.59 3.31
N MET A 93 15.39 -7.17 2.76
CA MET A 93 14.19 -8.00 2.58
C MET A 93 13.75 -7.96 1.13
N ARG A 94 13.30 -9.09 0.60
CA ARG A 94 12.70 -9.19 -0.73
C ARG A 94 11.25 -9.62 -0.60
N LEU A 95 10.36 -8.80 -1.12
CA LEU A 95 8.91 -9.00 -1.13
C LEU A 95 8.45 -9.28 -2.54
N LEU A 96 7.76 -10.40 -2.76
CA LEU A 96 7.09 -10.67 -4.01
C LEU A 96 5.73 -9.98 -4.02
N LEU A 97 5.53 -9.06 -4.95
CA LEU A 97 4.24 -8.40 -5.17
C LEU A 97 3.58 -9.00 -6.40
N GLU A 98 2.39 -9.51 -6.25
CA GLU A 98 1.63 -10.20 -7.29
C GLU A 98 0.11 -10.03 -7.11
N GLY A 99 -0.66 -10.62 -8.00
CA GLY A 99 -2.11 -10.62 -8.00
C GLY A 99 -2.69 -10.03 -9.28
N GLU A 100 -4.02 -10.09 -9.40
CA GLU A 100 -4.71 -9.68 -10.63
C GLU A 100 -4.49 -8.20 -10.97
N MET A 101 -4.47 -7.32 -9.97
CA MET A 101 -4.24 -5.88 -10.19
C MET A 101 -2.82 -5.61 -10.70
N VAL A 102 -1.83 -6.34 -10.19
CA VAL A 102 -0.45 -6.28 -10.68
C VAL A 102 -0.39 -6.80 -12.12
N ALA A 103 -0.98 -7.97 -12.38
CA ALA A 103 -1.02 -8.57 -13.71
C ALA A 103 -1.75 -7.68 -14.74
N ALA A 104 -2.81 -6.99 -14.33
CA ALA A 104 -3.54 -6.05 -15.19
C ALA A 104 -2.64 -4.91 -15.68
N ARG A 105 -1.80 -4.36 -14.81
CA ARG A 105 -0.85 -3.30 -15.18
C ARG A 105 0.18 -3.77 -16.22
N PHE A 106 0.62 -5.02 -16.17
CA PHE A 106 1.48 -5.61 -17.20
C PHE A 106 0.76 -5.81 -18.56
N ARG A 107 -0.57 -5.88 -18.56
CA ARG A 107 -1.35 -5.95 -19.81
C ARG A 107 -1.57 -4.58 -20.44
N THR A 108 -1.68 -3.54 -19.63
CA THR A 108 -2.03 -2.18 -20.09
C THR A 108 -0.83 -1.27 -20.31
N GLN A 109 0.29 -1.55 -19.63
CA GLN A 109 1.51 -0.76 -19.69
C GLN A 109 2.66 -1.59 -20.25
N GLU A 110 3.40 -1.03 -21.20
CA GLU A 110 4.60 -1.67 -21.75
C GLU A 110 5.72 -1.75 -20.69
N GLU A 111 5.86 -0.68 -19.93
CA GLU A 111 6.83 -0.56 -18.84
C GLU A 111 6.14 -0.12 -17.54
N PRO A 112 5.41 -1.02 -16.86
CA PRO A 112 4.77 -0.68 -15.61
C PRO A 112 5.82 -0.35 -14.54
N THR A 113 5.53 0.64 -13.70
CA THR A 113 6.38 0.99 -12.56
C THR A 113 5.65 0.76 -11.25
N PHE A 114 6.38 0.30 -10.24
CA PHE A 114 5.88 0.05 -8.89
C PHE A 114 6.62 0.90 -7.85
N LYS A 115 7.04 2.08 -8.28
CA LYS A 115 7.78 3.04 -7.44
C LYS A 115 6.94 3.58 -6.28
N LEU A 116 5.64 3.73 -6.47
CA LEU A 116 4.73 4.15 -5.40
C LEU A 116 4.73 3.12 -4.26
N GLU A 117 4.54 1.86 -4.59
CA GLU A 117 4.56 0.74 -3.64
C GLU A 117 5.94 0.61 -2.97
N ALA A 118 7.01 0.73 -3.75
CA ALA A 118 8.37 0.68 -3.24
C ALA A 118 8.61 1.81 -2.22
N GLY A 119 8.25 3.04 -2.54
CA GLY A 119 8.39 4.18 -1.62
C GLY A 119 7.57 4.02 -0.35
N PHE A 120 6.33 3.53 -0.48
CA PHE A 120 5.46 3.26 0.66
C PHE A 120 6.07 2.23 1.61
N ILE A 121 6.53 1.09 1.08
CA ILE A 121 7.18 0.04 1.89
C ILE A 121 8.47 0.57 2.53
N ALA A 122 9.30 1.32 1.80
CA ALA A 122 10.53 1.88 2.35
C ALA A 122 10.28 2.72 3.59
N GLU A 123 9.30 3.61 3.55
CA GLU A 123 8.99 4.49 4.69
C GLU A 123 8.35 3.73 5.85
N GLN A 124 7.46 2.77 5.59
CA GLN A 124 6.89 1.92 6.64
C GLN A 124 8.00 1.13 7.36
N MET A 125 8.88 0.48 6.62
CA MET A 125 9.99 -0.28 7.18
C MET A 125 10.99 0.62 7.91
N GLN A 126 11.27 1.82 7.39
CA GLN A 126 12.09 2.81 8.05
C GLN A 126 11.50 3.20 9.41
N SER A 127 10.20 3.47 9.44
CA SER A 127 9.49 3.84 10.67
C SER A 127 9.46 2.70 11.70
N GLN A 128 9.25 1.46 11.24
CA GLN A 128 9.19 0.29 12.12
C GLN A 128 10.57 -0.12 12.66
N LYS A 129 11.60 -0.10 11.81
CA LYS A 129 12.96 -0.50 12.18
C LYS A 129 13.78 0.61 12.85
N LYS A 130 13.37 1.88 12.67
CA LYS A 130 14.15 3.06 13.09
C LYS A 130 15.54 3.14 12.44
N LEU A 131 15.67 2.60 11.24
CA LEU A 131 16.89 2.60 10.44
C LEU A 131 16.60 3.22 9.08
N TYR A 132 17.57 3.99 8.56
CA TYR A 132 17.46 4.53 7.21
C TYR A 132 17.20 3.41 6.20
N THR A 133 16.12 3.52 5.45
CA THR A 133 15.63 2.44 4.59
C THR A 133 15.27 2.95 3.20
N GLU A 134 15.71 2.25 2.19
CA GLU A 134 15.37 2.46 0.79
C GLU A 134 14.82 1.19 0.16
N SER A 135 14.09 1.34 -0.93
CA SER A 135 13.60 0.22 -1.70
C SER A 135 13.57 0.50 -3.18
N TYR A 136 13.52 -0.55 -3.97
CA TYR A 136 13.36 -0.49 -5.42
C TYR A 136 12.61 -1.71 -5.94
N ASP A 137 12.04 -1.58 -7.13
CA ASP A 137 11.28 -2.62 -7.80
C ASP A 137 12.14 -3.35 -8.85
N GLU A 138 12.13 -4.67 -8.82
CA GLU A 138 12.61 -5.55 -9.90
C GLU A 138 11.39 -6.17 -10.60
N ILE A 139 11.30 -5.97 -11.91
CA ILE A 139 10.14 -6.37 -12.71
C ILE A 139 10.43 -7.63 -13.51
N ASP A 140 9.65 -8.69 -13.31
CA ASP A 140 9.63 -9.86 -14.18
C ASP A 140 8.41 -9.82 -15.11
N LYS A 141 8.63 -9.31 -16.33
CA LYS A 141 7.57 -9.18 -17.35
C LYS A 141 6.98 -10.53 -17.77
N ARG A 142 7.76 -11.64 -17.70
CA ARG A 142 7.28 -12.97 -18.11
C ARG A 142 6.28 -13.52 -17.10
N LYS A 143 6.61 -13.41 -15.83
CA LYS A 143 5.79 -13.91 -14.73
C LYS A 143 4.70 -12.93 -14.31
N LYS A 144 4.76 -11.68 -14.82
CA LYS A 144 3.88 -10.59 -14.38
C LYS A 144 3.93 -10.40 -12.85
N GLN A 145 5.16 -10.40 -12.35
CA GLN A 145 5.48 -10.28 -10.93
C GLN A 145 6.48 -9.16 -10.70
N VAL A 146 6.47 -8.62 -9.51
CA VAL A 146 7.40 -7.58 -9.07
C VAL A 146 8.02 -8.02 -7.77
N THR A 147 9.33 -7.90 -7.67
CA THR A 147 10.04 -8.05 -6.40
C THR A 147 10.38 -6.66 -5.88
N ILE A 148 9.85 -6.29 -4.73
CA ILE A 148 10.28 -5.10 -4.00
C ILE A 148 11.45 -5.47 -3.11
N ILE A 149 12.60 -4.87 -3.37
CA ILE A 149 13.82 -5.08 -2.60
C ILE A 149 13.96 -3.91 -1.63
N VAL A 150 13.93 -4.22 -0.34
CA VAL A 150 14.03 -3.26 0.76
C VAL A 150 15.38 -3.44 1.43
N LYS A 151 16.14 -2.36 1.56
CA LYS A 151 17.44 -2.33 2.22
C LYS A 151 17.48 -1.28 3.30
N TRP A 152 18.10 -1.60 4.43
CA TRP A 152 18.30 -0.66 5.53
C TRP A 152 19.74 -0.62 5.98
N ASP A 153 20.20 0.56 6.37
CA ASP A 153 21.54 0.73 6.95
C ASP A 153 21.47 0.49 8.46
N ARG A 154 22.14 -0.58 8.91
CA ARG A 154 22.18 -0.95 10.34
C ARG A 154 22.95 0.03 11.22
N LYS A 155 23.71 0.94 10.62
CA LYS A 155 24.51 1.94 11.33
C LYS A 155 23.85 3.31 11.35
N GLU A 156 22.93 3.55 10.44
CA GLU A 156 22.25 4.83 10.29
C GLU A 156 20.85 4.75 10.92
N THR A 157 20.74 5.22 12.16
CA THR A 157 19.46 5.33 12.85
C THR A 157 18.78 6.64 12.48
N ILE A 158 17.44 6.61 12.38
CA ILE A 158 16.63 7.80 12.25
C ILE A 158 16.13 8.21 13.65
N ASP A 159 16.50 9.38 14.13
CA ASP A 159 15.92 9.95 15.32
C ASP A 159 14.58 10.60 14.98
N ASN A 160 13.56 10.35 15.79
CA ASN A 160 12.18 10.83 15.57
C ASN A 160 12.01 12.35 15.78
N GLU A 161 13.09 13.12 15.97
CA GLU A 161 13.02 14.53 16.36
C GLU A 161 12.94 15.53 15.18
N GLU A 162 13.09 15.08 13.93
CA GLU A 162 13.01 15.98 12.76
C GLU A 162 11.71 15.81 11.95
N ARG A 163 10.55 15.73 12.62
CA ARG A 163 9.26 15.84 11.96
C ARG A 163 8.60 17.19 12.27
N TYR A 164 9.00 18.19 11.53
CA TYR A 164 8.23 19.44 11.41
C TYR A 164 7.70 19.59 9.98
#